data_b67a1b1d4afdaf326bb3125c11284079
#
_entry.id   b67a1b1d4afdaf326bb3125c11284079
#
_cell.length_a   1.000
_cell.length_b   1.000
_cell.length_c   1.000
_cell.angle_alpha   90.00
_cell.angle_beta   90.00
_cell.angle_gamma   90.00
#
_symmetry.space_group_name_H-M   'P 1'
#
loop_
_entity.id
_entity.type
_entity.pdbx_description
1 polymer ?
#
loop_
_entity_poly.entity_id
_entity_poly.type
_entity_poly.pdbx_seq_one_letter_code
_entity_poly.pdbx_strand_id
1 'polypeptide(L)'
;MKKITLIAGLLACFFSIGALQAQEKKTNQLQMRKLNLAQFAIANLYVDETDEEKLVESAIIGMLEELDPHSTYSNAEEVKKMNEPLQGNFDGIGIQFNMAEDTLFVIQPVSGGPSEKVGIRAGDRIVMVNDTTIAGVKMSTEDITRRLKGPKGTKVNVKVVRRGVDELLSFTIERDKIPMYSLDASYMMTSKIGYIKINRFGATTHEEFMEALARLKGQGMQDLILALQGNGGGYLNAAIDIANEFLGGGELIVYTEGRRNPRREFFAKGDGKHQSGSLVVLVDEYSASASEIVAGAVQDWDRGMVVGRRTFGKGLVQRPIDLPDGSMIRLTVARYYTPAGRCIQKPYESIEQ
;
A
#
# COMPACT_ATOMS: atom_id res chain seq x y z
N MET A 1 44.58 3.68 -44.90
CA MET A 1 44.28 4.88 -44.08
C MET A 1 42.91 4.86 -43.42
N LYS A 2 41.78 4.41 -44.04
CA LYS A 2 40.42 4.43 -43.46
C LYS A 2 40.24 3.51 -42.21
N LYS A 3 41.00 2.42 -42.01
CA LYS A 3 40.88 1.56 -40.83
C LYS A 3 41.53 2.11 -39.56
N ILE A 4 42.58 2.91 -39.70
CA ILE A 4 43.28 3.52 -38.55
C ILE A 4 42.47 4.65 -37.94
N THR A 5 41.73 5.43 -38.75
CA THR A 5 40.83 6.53 -38.29
C THR A 5 39.64 6.01 -37.53
N LEU A 6 39.11 4.82 -37.87
CA LEU A 6 37.98 4.20 -37.18
C LEU A 6 38.38 3.66 -35.77
N ILE A 7 39.57 3.11 -35.63
CA ILE A 7 40.09 2.64 -34.35
C ILE A 7 40.43 3.78 -33.39
N ALA A 8 40.99 4.86 -33.90
CA ALA A 8 41.28 6.04 -33.12
C ALA A 8 39.98 6.74 -32.59
N GLY A 9 38.91 6.77 -33.40
CA GLY A 9 37.60 7.27 -32.99
C GLY A 9 36.95 6.40 -31.88
N LEU A 10 37.04 5.07 -31.99
CA LEU A 10 36.52 4.15 -30.95
C LEU A 10 37.31 4.26 -29.63
N LEU A 11 38.66 4.37 -29.70
CA LEU A 11 39.49 4.57 -28.51
C LEU A 11 39.18 5.94 -27.81
N ALA A 12 38.98 7.00 -28.57
CA ALA A 12 38.62 8.32 -28.03
C ALA A 12 37.24 8.30 -27.32
N CYS A 13 36.25 7.56 -27.86
CA CYS A 13 34.95 7.36 -27.20
C CYS A 13 35.07 6.54 -25.88
N PHE A 14 35.90 5.50 -25.84
CA PHE A 14 36.13 4.74 -24.61
C PHE A 14 36.86 5.56 -23.54
N PHE A 15 37.81 6.41 -23.92
CA PHE A 15 38.52 7.30 -22.99
C PHE A 15 37.58 8.42 -22.45
N SER A 16 36.68 8.94 -23.26
CA SER A 16 35.72 9.96 -22.84
C SER A 16 34.66 9.40 -21.87
N ILE A 17 34.17 8.18 -22.11
CA ILE A 17 33.22 7.50 -21.22
C ILE A 17 33.90 7.15 -19.88
N GLY A 18 35.13 6.65 -19.89
CA GLY A 18 35.91 6.38 -18.68
C GLY A 18 36.21 7.64 -17.86
N ALA A 19 36.52 8.76 -18.52
CA ALA A 19 36.74 10.05 -17.87
C ALA A 19 35.45 10.63 -17.24
N LEU A 20 34.30 10.53 -17.92
CA LEU A 20 33.00 10.92 -17.38
C LEU A 20 32.62 10.09 -16.13
N GLN A 21 32.78 8.77 -16.19
CA GLN A 21 32.50 7.89 -15.06
C GLN A 21 33.43 8.16 -13.86
N ALA A 22 34.70 8.44 -14.10
CA ALA A 22 35.66 8.79 -13.07
C ALA A 22 35.33 10.16 -12.43
N GLN A 23 34.85 11.11 -13.20
CA GLN A 23 34.45 12.44 -12.73
C GLN A 23 33.14 12.37 -11.92
N GLU A 24 32.16 11.58 -12.36
CA GLU A 24 30.91 11.32 -11.64
C GLU A 24 31.19 10.63 -10.28
N LYS A 25 32.09 9.65 -10.27
CA LYS A 25 32.50 8.96 -9.04
C LYS A 25 33.21 9.88 -8.05
N LYS A 26 34.07 10.80 -8.51
CA LYS A 26 34.72 11.81 -7.66
C LYS A 26 33.73 12.81 -7.08
N THR A 27 32.76 13.26 -7.88
CA THR A 27 31.70 14.19 -7.44
C THR A 27 30.84 13.54 -6.36
N ASN A 28 30.42 12.28 -6.53
CA ASN A 28 29.67 11.55 -5.53
C ASN A 28 30.43 11.39 -4.21
N GLN A 29 31.73 11.06 -4.27
CA GLN A 29 32.56 10.95 -3.07
C GLN A 29 32.70 12.28 -2.31
N LEU A 30 32.81 13.40 -3.04
CA LEU A 30 32.88 14.72 -2.43
C LEU A 30 31.58 15.07 -1.69
N GLN A 31 30.42 14.81 -2.31
CA GLN A 31 29.12 15.09 -1.68
C GLN A 31 28.89 14.22 -0.42
N MET A 32 29.26 12.94 -0.47
CA MET A 32 29.19 12.05 0.69
C MET A 32 30.08 12.54 1.82
N ARG A 33 31.32 12.97 1.51
CA ARG A 33 32.23 13.54 2.51
C ARG A 33 31.70 14.83 3.14
N LYS A 34 31.08 15.69 2.32
CA LYS A 34 30.46 16.93 2.79
C LYS A 34 29.33 16.66 3.76
N LEU A 35 28.45 15.70 3.46
CA LEU A 35 27.34 15.31 4.32
C LEU A 35 27.85 14.74 5.65
N ASN A 36 28.79 13.81 5.60
CA ASN A 36 29.38 13.21 6.82
C ASN A 36 30.11 14.24 7.67
N LEU A 37 30.85 15.19 7.07
CA LEU A 37 31.52 16.24 7.81
C LEU A 37 30.53 17.21 8.48
N ALA A 38 29.42 17.52 7.79
CA ALA A 38 28.39 18.38 8.35
C ALA A 38 27.72 17.71 9.56
N GLN A 39 27.32 16.44 9.43
CA GLN A 39 26.76 15.67 10.54
C GLN A 39 27.73 15.59 11.74
N PHE A 40 29.01 15.25 11.49
CA PHE A 40 30.03 15.19 12.55
C PHE A 40 30.22 16.52 13.24
N ALA A 41 30.28 17.64 12.49
CA ALA A 41 30.46 18.98 13.06
C ALA A 41 29.25 19.38 13.91
N ILE A 42 28.02 19.12 13.44
CA ILE A 42 26.82 19.43 14.21
C ILE A 42 26.78 18.60 15.50
N ALA A 43 26.98 17.30 15.42
CA ALA A 43 26.91 16.41 16.58
C ALA A 43 27.97 16.70 17.66
N ASN A 44 29.17 17.22 17.27
CA ASN A 44 30.28 17.38 18.21
C ASN A 44 30.58 18.83 18.56
N LEU A 45 30.15 19.82 17.79
CA LEU A 45 30.54 21.22 17.99
C LEU A 45 29.34 22.14 18.25
N TYR A 46 28.12 21.66 18.15
CA TYR A 46 26.95 22.46 18.48
C TYR A 46 26.92 22.77 19.99
N VAL A 47 26.37 23.92 20.35
CA VAL A 47 26.42 24.48 21.73
C VAL A 47 25.60 23.62 22.71
N ASP A 48 24.54 22.98 22.28
CA ASP A 48 23.67 22.13 23.08
C ASP A 48 23.78 20.66 22.65
N GLU A 49 23.27 19.75 23.49
CA GLU A 49 23.14 18.33 23.14
C GLU A 49 22.22 18.12 21.93
N THR A 50 22.64 17.29 20.98
CA THR A 50 21.91 17.02 19.76
C THR A 50 21.35 15.60 19.75
N ASP A 51 20.14 15.45 19.22
CA ASP A 51 19.54 14.15 18.89
C ASP A 51 20.02 13.74 17.48
N GLU A 52 21.03 12.88 17.43
CA GLU A 52 21.63 12.44 16.16
C GLU A 52 20.64 11.66 15.29
N GLU A 53 19.75 10.87 15.88
CA GLU A 53 18.71 10.10 15.16
C GLU A 53 17.78 11.06 14.40
N LYS A 54 17.25 12.05 15.13
CA LYS A 54 16.38 13.08 14.55
C LYS A 54 17.07 13.93 13.49
N LEU A 55 18.37 14.22 13.66
CA LEU A 55 19.14 14.96 12.66
C LEU A 55 19.30 14.18 11.35
N VAL A 56 19.58 12.88 11.44
CA VAL A 56 19.71 12.00 10.26
C VAL A 56 18.36 11.84 9.57
N GLU A 57 17.29 11.62 10.32
CA GLU A 57 15.93 11.57 9.80
C GLU A 57 15.55 12.84 9.03
N SER A 58 15.78 14.02 9.66
CA SER A 58 15.52 15.32 9.02
C SER A 58 16.33 15.53 7.74
N ALA A 59 17.59 15.07 7.71
CA ALA A 59 18.42 15.15 6.51
C ALA A 59 17.89 14.25 5.38
N ILE A 60 17.42 13.04 5.69
CA ILE A 60 16.81 12.12 4.72
C ILE A 60 15.53 12.74 4.16
N ILE A 61 14.65 13.27 5.03
CA ILE A 61 13.40 13.92 4.63
C ILE A 61 13.70 15.10 3.70
N GLY A 62 14.62 16.00 4.07
CA GLY A 62 14.99 17.12 3.23
C GLY A 62 15.55 16.72 1.86
N MET A 63 16.30 15.63 1.76
CA MET A 63 16.75 15.11 0.45
C MET A 63 15.59 14.56 -0.39
N LEU A 64 14.57 13.97 0.22
CA LEU A 64 13.42 13.41 -0.49
C LEU A 64 12.47 14.50 -0.98
N GLU A 65 12.29 15.58 -0.23
CA GLU A 65 11.46 16.74 -0.60
C GLU A 65 11.94 17.41 -1.89
N GLU A 66 13.25 17.36 -2.20
CA GLU A 66 13.82 17.87 -3.46
C GLU A 66 13.52 16.98 -4.69
N LEU A 67 12.90 15.80 -4.50
CA LEU A 67 12.66 14.86 -5.61
C LEU A 67 11.23 14.95 -6.15
N ASP A 68 10.26 14.58 -5.32
CA ASP A 68 8.83 14.54 -5.65
C ASP A 68 7.98 14.37 -4.38
N PRO A 69 6.68 14.75 -4.41
CA PRO A 69 5.81 14.67 -3.23
C PRO A 69 5.49 13.24 -2.73
N HIS A 70 5.89 12.22 -3.47
CA HIS A 70 5.56 10.83 -3.18
C HIS A 70 6.75 10.02 -2.67
N SER A 71 7.98 10.51 -2.87
CA SER A 71 9.18 9.95 -2.25
C SER A 71 9.23 10.37 -0.79
N THR A 72 9.09 9.40 0.13
CA THR A 72 8.90 9.68 1.56
C THR A 72 9.79 8.79 2.42
N TYR A 73 10.11 9.30 3.60
CA TYR A 73 10.65 8.55 4.72
C TYR A 73 9.51 8.09 5.64
N SER A 74 9.64 6.93 6.24
CA SER A 74 8.74 6.41 7.27
C SER A 74 9.55 5.74 8.37
N ASN A 75 9.27 6.07 9.62
CA ASN A 75 9.89 5.39 10.76
C ASN A 75 9.37 3.95 10.88
N ALA A 76 10.00 3.14 11.75
CA ALA A 76 9.68 1.71 11.88
C ALA A 76 8.21 1.44 12.27
N GLU A 77 7.60 2.30 13.08
CA GLU A 77 6.19 2.16 13.47
C GLU A 77 5.24 2.46 12.31
N GLU A 78 5.53 3.51 11.54
CA GLU A 78 4.78 3.88 10.34
C GLU A 78 4.88 2.81 9.25
N VAL A 79 6.07 2.23 9.06
CA VAL A 79 6.30 1.10 8.13
C VAL A 79 5.40 -0.07 8.47
N LYS A 80 5.32 -0.43 9.76
CA LYS A 80 4.44 -1.51 10.22
C LYS A 80 2.98 -1.20 9.95
N LYS A 81 2.49 -0.01 10.33
CA LYS A 81 1.10 0.43 10.11
C LYS A 81 0.71 0.42 8.63
N MET A 82 1.64 0.81 7.76
CA MET A 82 1.42 0.88 6.33
C MET A 82 1.38 -0.50 5.66
N ASN A 83 2.18 -1.45 6.15
CA ASN A 83 2.28 -2.78 5.57
C ASN A 83 1.15 -3.72 6.01
N GLU A 84 0.62 -3.58 7.23
CA GLU A 84 -0.47 -4.42 7.75
C GLU A 84 -1.67 -4.53 6.79
N PRO A 85 -2.26 -3.44 6.28
CA PRO A 85 -3.40 -3.54 5.36
C PRO A 85 -3.08 -4.21 4.03
N LEU A 86 -1.84 -4.06 3.54
CA LEU A 86 -1.40 -4.65 2.27
C LEU A 86 -1.09 -6.14 2.42
N GLN A 87 -0.66 -6.59 3.59
CA GLN A 87 -0.46 -8.01 3.91
C GLN A 87 -1.78 -8.77 4.12
N GLY A 88 -2.91 -8.06 4.23
CA GLY A 88 -4.23 -8.66 4.42
C GLY A 88 -4.49 -9.19 5.82
N ASN A 89 -3.66 -8.87 6.80
CA ASN A 89 -3.86 -9.22 8.20
C ASN A 89 -3.03 -8.34 9.14
N PHE A 90 -3.44 -8.33 10.43
CA PHE A 90 -2.64 -7.75 11.52
C PHE A 90 -2.76 -8.63 12.77
N ASP A 91 -1.80 -8.51 13.66
CA ASP A 91 -1.82 -9.26 14.92
C ASP A 91 -2.56 -8.46 16.01
N GLY A 92 -3.57 -9.07 16.64
CA GLY A 92 -4.37 -8.40 17.65
C GLY A 92 -5.50 -9.26 18.24
N ILE A 93 -6.46 -8.59 18.86
CA ILE A 93 -7.59 -9.27 19.54
C ILE A 93 -8.82 -9.50 18.66
N GLY A 94 -8.91 -8.84 17.47
CA GLY A 94 -10.00 -9.03 16.52
C GLY A 94 -11.34 -8.46 16.99
N ILE A 95 -11.43 -7.14 17.11
CA ILE A 95 -12.68 -6.41 17.35
C ILE A 95 -12.81 -5.23 16.37
N GLN A 96 -14.05 -4.92 15.99
CA GLN A 96 -14.42 -3.62 15.45
C GLN A 96 -14.98 -2.78 16.59
N PHE A 97 -14.53 -1.54 16.71
CA PHE A 97 -14.94 -0.67 17.82
C PHE A 97 -15.06 0.79 17.40
N ASN A 98 -15.79 1.54 18.19
CA ASN A 98 -15.83 3.01 18.17
C ASN A 98 -15.48 3.55 19.55
N MET A 99 -15.00 4.80 19.56
CA MET A 99 -14.86 5.58 20.80
C MET A 99 -16.11 6.43 20.98
N ALA A 100 -16.75 6.33 22.13
CA ALA A 100 -17.86 7.17 22.53
C ALA A 100 -17.71 7.51 24.01
N GLU A 101 -17.88 8.81 24.37
CA GLU A 101 -17.78 9.29 25.74
C GLU A 101 -16.52 8.80 26.47
N ASP A 102 -15.35 8.94 25.78
CA ASP A 102 -14.04 8.49 26.27
C ASP A 102 -14.00 7.00 26.69
N THR A 103 -14.76 6.16 25.98
CA THR A 103 -14.84 4.72 26.24
C THR A 103 -14.83 3.94 24.93
N LEU A 104 -14.16 2.79 24.90
CA LEU A 104 -14.13 1.88 23.76
C LEU A 104 -15.38 1.00 23.76
N PHE A 105 -16.21 1.14 22.73
CA PHE A 105 -17.39 0.30 22.49
C PHE A 105 -17.10 -0.74 21.41
N VAL A 106 -17.27 -2.00 21.73
CA VAL A 106 -17.19 -3.09 20.76
C VAL A 106 -18.44 -3.06 19.87
N ILE A 107 -18.26 -2.77 18.58
CA ILE A 107 -19.33 -2.88 17.59
C ILE A 107 -19.62 -4.35 17.34
N GLN A 108 -18.56 -5.11 17.04
CA GLN A 108 -18.62 -6.57 16.93
C GLN A 108 -17.23 -7.17 17.03
N PRO A 109 -17.08 -8.39 17.57
CA PRO A 109 -15.87 -9.19 17.41
C PRO A 109 -15.77 -9.67 15.96
N VAL A 110 -14.55 -9.88 15.48
CA VAL A 110 -14.28 -10.53 14.19
C VAL A 110 -14.66 -11.99 14.28
N SER A 111 -15.46 -12.46 13.33
CA SER A 111 -15.94 -13.86 13.32
C SER A 111 -14.77 -14.85 13.28
N GLY A 112 -14.81 -15.86 14.15
CA GLY A 112 -13.73 -16.83 14.36
C GLY A 112 -12.47 -16.26 15.05
N GLY A 113 -12.49 -14.97 15.37
CA GLY A 113 -11.36 -14.25 15.97
C GLY A 113 -11.16 -14.51 17.47
N PRO A 114 -10.03 -14.06 18.04
CA PRO A 114 -9.67 -14.30 19.44
C PRO A 114 -10.70 -13.77 20.44
N SER A 115 -11.23 -12.57 20.21
CA SER A 115 -12.21 -11.93 21.10
C SER A 115 -13.54 -12.68 21.12
N GLU A 116 -14.01 -13.16 19.96
CA GLU A 116 -15.25 -13.95 19.88
C GLU A 116 -15.10 -15.27 20.66
N LYS A 117 -13.96 -15.95 20.50
CA LYS A 117 -13.67 -17.24 21.18
C LYS A 117 -13.72 -17.16 22.70
N VAL A 118 -13.33 -16.03 23.27
CA VAL A 118 -13.40 -15.83 24.74
C VAL A 118 -14.72 -15.24 25.22
N GLY A 119 -15.65 -14.89 24.30
CA GLY A 119 -16.99 -14.45 24.63
C GLY A 119 -17.17 -12.94 24.74
N ILE A 120 -16.31 -12.13 24.14
CA ILE A 120 -16.56 -10.69 23.89
C ILE A 120 -17.74 -10.57 22.94
N ARG A 121 -18.61 -9.59 23.16
CA ARG A 121 -19.87 -9.40 22.41
C ARG A 121 -20.01 -7.95 21.90
N ALA A 122 -20.87 -7.79 20.91
CA ALA A 122 -21.33 -6.47 20.48
C ALA A 122 -21.98 -5.72 21.66
N GLY A 123 -21.64 -4.44 21.80
CA GLY A 123 -22.11 -3.59 22.91
C GLY A 123 -21.26 -3.66 24.19
N ASP A 124 -20.25 -4.52 24.26
CA ASP A 124 -19.30 -4.52 25.36
C ASP A 124 -18.48 -3.23 25.38
N ARG A 125 -18.16 -2.73 26.58
CA ARG A 125 -17.31 -1.56 26.77
C ARG A 125 -16.01 -2.00 27.41
N ILE A 126 -14.89 -1.92 26.71
CA ILE A 126 -13.58 -2.24 27.28
C ILE A 126 -13.11 -1.02 28.07
N VAL A 127 -12.93 -1.20 29.37
CA VAL A 127 -12.57 -0.11 30.30
C VAL A 127 -11.14 -0.21 30.82
N MET A 128 -10.54 -1.41 30.79
CA MET A 128 -9.13 -1.64 31.14
C MET A 128 -8.47 -2.61 30.17
N VAL A 129 -7.20 -2.37 29.92
CA VAL A 129 -6.31 -3.28 29.17
C VAL A 129 -5.08 -3.58 30.03
N ASN A 130 -4.89 -4.85 30.39
CA ASN A 130 -4.01 -5.30 31.46
C ASN A 130 -4.32 -4.51 32.74
N ASP A 131 -3.35 -3.86 33.36
CA ASP A 131 -3.52 -3.08 34.60
C ASP A 131 -3.77 -1.59 34.33
N THR A 132 -4.03 -1.20 33.07
CA THR A 132 -4.20 0.20 32.68
C THR A 132 -5.69 0.50 32.41
N THR A 133 -6.25 1.47 33.12
CA THR A 133 -7.57 2.06 32.79
C THR A 133 -7.45 2.83 31.49
N ILE A 134 -8.40 2.58 30.55
CA ILE A 134 -8.43 3.24 29.23
C ILE A 134 -9.69 4.08 29.02
N ALA A 135 -10.71 3.92 29.87
CA ALA A 135 -11.96 4.67 29.81
C ALA A 135 -11.96 5.83 30.82
N GLY A 136 -12.48 6.99 30.42
CA GLY A 136 -12.58 8.17 31.29
C GLY A 136 -11.26 8.89 31.57
N VAL A 137 -10.19 8.59 30.83
CA VAL A 137 -8.84 9.13 31.05
C VAL A 137 -8.29 9.90 29.85
N LYS A 138 -9.13 10.13 28.85
CA LYS A 138 -8.78 10.81 27.58
C LYS A 138 -7.60 10.17 26.85
N MET A 139 -7.47 8.84 26.93
CA MET A 139 -6.44 8.11 26.20
C MET A 139 -6.74 8.14 24.69
N SER A 140 -5.72 8.37 23.86
CA SER A 140 -5.89 8.41 22.42
C SER A 140 -6.32 7.02 21.88
N THR A 141 -7.13 7.01 20.82
CA THR A 141 -7.53 5.76 20.13
C THR A 141 -6.31 4.97 19.65
N GLU A 142 -5.24 5.67 19.29
CA GLU A 142 -3.98 5.06 18.88
C GLU A 142 -3.28 4.32 20.03
N ASP A 143 -3.21 4.93 21.20
CA ASP A 143 -2.63 4.31 22.40
C ASP A 143 -3.43 3.10 22.87
N ILE A 144 -4.76 3.17 22.79
CA ILE A 144 -5.65 2.04 23.09
C ILE A 144 -5.40 0.92 22.09
N THR A 145 -5.38 1.23 20.80
CA THR A 145 -5.14 0.25 19.73
C THR A 145 -3.78 -0.42 19.89
N ARG A 146 -2.72 0.33 20.20
CA ARG A 146 -1.38 -0.20 20.45
C ARG A 146 -1.34 -1.19 21.60
N ARG A 147 -2.13 -0.97 22.67
CA ARG A 147 -2.23 -1.90 23.81
C ARG A 147 -2.99 -3.18 23.48
N LEU A 148 -4.01 -3.10 22.62
CA LEU A 148 -4.80 -4.24 22.17
C LEU A 148 -4.08 -5.08 21.12
N LYS A 149 -3.33 -4.44 20.20
CA LYS A 149 -2.45 -5.10 19.23
C LYS A 149 -1.22 -5.70 19.94
N GLY A 150 -0.55 -6.62 19.27
CA GLY A 150 0.70 -7.23 19.71
C GLY A 150 0.94 -8.57 19.04
N PRO A 151 2.15 -9.16 19.13
CA PRO A 151 2.51 -10.36 18.40
C PRO A 151 1.54 -11.52 18.67
N LYS A 152 1.25 -12.29 17.61
CA LYS A 152 0.47 -13.53 17.69
C LYS A 152 0.99 -14.43 18.80
N GLY A 153 0.08 -15.05 19.58
CA GLY A 153 0.38 -15.94 20.70
C GLY A 153 0.63 -15.23 22.04
N THR A 154 0.79 -13.88 22.03
CA THR A 154 0.87 -13.12 23.29
C THR A 154 -0.51 -12.88 23.87
N LYS A 155 -0.60 -12.78 25.20
CA LYS A 155 -1.87 -12.61 25.92
C LYS A 155 -2.08 -11.16 26.33
N VAL A 156 -3.33 -10.72 26.31
CA VAL A 156 -3.78 -9.44 26.86
C VAL A 156 -5.02 -9.67 27.68
N ASN A 157 -5.08 -9.06 28.86
CA ASN A 157 -6.26 -9.09 29.72
C ASN A 157 -7.09 -7.83 29.49
N VAL A 158 -8.39 -7.97 29.30
CA VAL A 158 -9.31 -6.85 29.20
C VAL A 158 -10.41 -6.97 30.26
N LYS A 159 -10.77 -5.82 30.83
CA LYS A 159 -11.96 -5.74 31.70
C LYS A 159 -13.06 -4.99 30.95
N VAL A 160 -14.23 -5.55 31.03
CA VAL A 160 -15.39 -5.16 30.21
C VAL A 160 -16.58 -4.89 31.08
N VAL A 161 -17.26 -3.77 30.80
CA VAL A 161 -18.62 -3.49 31.30
C VAL A 161 -19.61 -3.96 30.26
N ARG A 162 -20.54 -4.82 30.66
CA ARG A 162 -21.61 -5.36 29.80
C ARG A 162 -22.97 -4.96 30.32
N ARG A 163 -23.84 -4.50 29.44
CA ARG A 163 -25.21 -4.11 29.80
C ARG A 163 -25.96 -5.29 30.42
N GLY A 164 -26.55 -5.08 31.61
CA GLY A 164 -27.29 -6.11 32.34
C GLY A 164 -26.42 -7.06 33.18
N VAL A 165 -25.12 -6.73 33.35
CA VAL A 165 -24.20 -7.44 34.24
C VAL A 165 -23.56 -6.40 35.15
N ASP A 166 -23.76 -6.52 36.45
CA ASP A 166 -23.27 -5.51 37.44
C ASP A 166 -21.77 -5.66 37.71
N GLU A 167 -21.20 -6.83 37.45
CA GLU A 167 -19.79 -7.12 37.68
C GLU A 167 -18.94 -6.82 36.45
N LEU A 168 -17.69 -6.36 36.68
CA LEU A 168 -16.68 -6.25 35.64
C LEU A 168 -16.26 -7.64 35.16
N LEU A 169 -16.53 -7.91 33.88
CA LEU A 169 -16.10 -9.15 33.25
C LEU A 169 -14.63 -9.06 32.85
N SER A 170 -13.87 -10.09 33.16
CA SER A 170 -12.45 -10.20 32.80
C SER A 170 -12.24 -11.26 31.74
N PHE A 171 -11.55 -10.91 30.65
CA PHE A 171 -11.22 -11.82 29.57
C PHE A 171 -9.71 -11.81 29.32
N THR A 172 -9.11 -12.99 29.23
CA THR A 172 -7.74 -13.17 28.76
C THR A 172 -7.81 -13.58 27.31
N ILE A 173 -7.29 -12.73 26.42
CA ILE A 173 -7.34 -12.94 24.97
C ILE A 173 -5.93 -13.25 24.50
N GLU A 174 -5.76 -14.38 23.81
CA GLU A 174 -4.54 -14.70 23.11
C GLU A 174 -4.60 -14.06 21.72
N ARG A 175 -3.67 -13.15 21.42
CA ARG A 175 -3.64 -12.43 20.13
C ARG A 175 -3.37 -13.40 18.99
N ASP A 176 -4.03 -13.15 17.87
CA ASP A 176 -3.86 -13.94 16.66
C ASP A 176 -3.88 -13.04 15.42
N LYS A 177 -3.61 -13.60 14.25
CA LYS A 177 -3.76 -12.93 12.97
C LYS A 177 -5.22 -12.64 12.68
N ILE A 178 -5.54 -11.37 12.52
CA ILE A 178 -6.88 -10.90 12.22
C ILE A 178 -6.94 -10.57 10.72
N PRO A 179 -7.81 -11.22 9.93
CA PRO A 179 -7.90 -10.95 8.51
C PRO A 179 -8.41 -9.54 8.22
N MET A 180 -7.83 -8.93 7.18
CA MET A 180 -8.23 -7.64 6.62
C MET A 180 -8.58 -7.84 5.15
N TYR A 181 -9.84 -8.07 4.87
CA TYR A 181 -10.30 -8.33 3.51
C TYR A 181 -10.10 -7.14 2.59
N SER A 182 -9.72 -7.44 1.36
CA SER A 182 -9.56 -6.47 0.27
C SER A 182 -10.88 -6.15 -0.42
N LEU A 183 -11.84 -7.07 -0.33
CA LEU A 183 -13.18 -6.92 -0.90
C LEU A 183 -14.16 -6.46 0.18
N ASP A 184 -14.87 -5.34 -0.09
CA ASP A 184 -15.94 -4.83 0.79
C ASP A 184 -17.27 -5.51 0.53
N ALA A 185 -17.55 -5.80 -0.73
CA ALA A 185 -18.82 -6.32 -1.15
C ALA A 185 -18.70 -7.18 -2.40
N SER A 186 -19.45 -8.25 -2.45
CA SER A 186 -19.64 -9.07 -3.66
C SER A 186 -21.00 -9.74 -3.63
N TYR A 187 -21.89 -9.37 -4.57
CA TYR A 187 -23.28 -9.84 -4.63
C TYR A 187 -23.85 -9.77 -6.05
N MET A 188 -24.96 -10.48 -6.30
CA MET A 188 -25.72 -10.36 -7.54
C MET A 188 -26.64 -9.14 -7.47
N MET A 189 -26.44 -8.17 -8.37
CA MET A 189 -27.38 -7.02 -8.51
C MET A 189 -28.67 -7.42 -9.22
N THR A 190 -28.56 -8.30 -10.19
CA THR A 190 -29.69 -8.89 -10.94
C THR A 190 -29.41 -10.38 -11.12
N SER A 191 -30.30 -11.11 -11.78
CA SER A 191 -30.07 -12.53 -12.10
C SER A 191 -28.86 -12.80 -13.00
N LYS A 192 -28.27 -11.76 -13.63
CA LYS A 192 -27.14 -11.88 -14.57
C LYS A 192 -25.96 -10.98 -14.27
N ILE A 193 -26.15 -9.91 -13.49
CA ILE A 193 -25.14 -8.90 -13.23
C ILE A 193 -24.61 -9.08 -11.81
N GLY A 194 -23.31 -9.35 -11.69
CA GLY A 194 -22.58 -9.36 -10.42
C GLY A 194 -21.94 -8.01 -10.13
N TYR A 195 -21.74 -7.74 -8.85
CA TYR A 195 -21.01 -6.57 -8.34
C TYR A 195 -19.91 -7.04 -7.41
N ILE A 196 -18.68 -6.53 -7.62
CA ILE A 196 -17.55 -6.75 -6.73
C ILE A 196 -16.88 -5.40 -6.45
N LYS A 197 -16.68 -5.07 -5.16
CA LYS A 197 -15.95 -3.88 -4.73
C LYS A 197 -14.62 -4.26 -4.11
N ILE A 198 -13.54 -3.76 -4.69
CA ILE A 198 -12.18 -3.89 -4.18
C ILE A 198 -11.75 -2.56 -3.53
N ASN A 199 -11.38 -2.59 -2.25
CA ASN A 199 -10.93 -1.41 -1.50
C ASN A 199 -9.44 -1.16 -1.59
N ARG A 200 -8.65 -2.21 -1.80
CA ARG A 200 -7.19 -2.15 -1.88
C ARG A 200 -6.67 -3.31 -2.70
N PHE A 201 -5.44 -3.17 -3.19
CA PHE A 201 -4.72 -4.24 -3.85
C PHE A 201 -3.66 -4.81 -2.89
N GLY A 202 -4.08 -5.72 -2.00
CA GLY A 202 -3.23 -6.43 -1.04
C GLY A 202 -2.77 -7.79 -1.54
N ALA A 203 -2.07 -8.52 -0.68
CA ALA A 203 -1.53 -9.84 -1.00
C ALA A 203 -2.61 -10.90 -1.26
N THR A 204 -3.78 -10.78 -0.63
CA THR A 204 -4.91 -11.72 -0.73
C THR A 204 -5.99 -11.30 -1.73
N THR A 205 -5.85 -10.11 -2.35
CA THR A 205 -6.91 -9.52 -3.20
C THR A 205 -7.32 -10.43 -4.37
N HIS A 206 -6.35 -11.03 -5.05
CA HIS A 206 -6.65 -11.91 -6.20
C HIS A 206 -7.40 -13.17 -5.74
N GLU A 207 -6.97 -13.80 -4.64
CA GLU A 207 -7.62 -14.98 -4.07
C GLU A 207 -9.07 -14.66 -3.67
N GLU A 208 -9.29 -13.59 -2.90
CA GLU A 208 -10.62 -13.10 -2.50
C GLU A 208 -11.52 -12.79 -3.71
N PHE A 209 -10.93 -12.15 -4.75
CA PHE A 209 -11.63 -11.86 -5.99
C PHE A 209 -12.06 -13.13 -6.72
N MET A 210 -11.18 -14.12 -6.83
CA MET A 210 -11.47 -15.40 -7.49
C MET A 210 -12.56 -16.18 -6.78
N GLU A 211 -12.56 -16.22 -5.45
CA GLU A 211 -13.62 -16.82 -4.66
C GLU A 211 -14.97 -16.13 -4.91
N ALA A 212 -14.98 -14.79 -4.87
CA ALA A 212 -16.18 -13.99 -5.15
C ALA A 212 -16.68 -14.22 -6.57
N LEU A 213 -15.79 -14.20 -7.55
CA LEU A 213 -16.10 -14.42 -8.97
C LEU A 213 -16.72 -15.82 -9.21
N ALA A 214 -16.10 -16.86 -8.64
CA ALA A 214 -16.59 -18.23 -8.74
C ALA A 214 -17.99 -18.39 -8.13
N ARG A 215 -18.22 -17.81 -6.95
CA ARG A 215 -19.51 -17.81 -6.27
C ARG A 215 -20.58 -17.10 -7.09
N LEU A 216 -20.30 -15.91 -7.62
CA LEU A 216 -21.26 -15.16 -8.44
C LEU A 216 -21.58 -15.88 -9.77
N LYS A 217 -20.58 -16.48 -10.41
CA LYS A 217 -20.79 -17.33 -11.61
C LYS A 217 -21.65 -18.55 -11.31
N GLY A 218 -21.45 -19.17 -10.15
CA GLY A 218 -22.33 -20.27 -9.68
C GLY A 218 -23.77 -19.82 -9.46
N GLN A 219 -24.02 -18.52 -9.24
CA GLN A 219 -25.37 -17.93 -9.13
C GLN A 219 -25.94 -17.44 -10.48
N GLY A 220 -25.22 -17.65 -11.59
CA GLY A 220 -25.67 -17.29 -12.93
C GLY A 220 -25.14 -15.97 -13.47
N MET A 221 -24.11 -15.37 -12.84
CA MET A 221 -23.51 -14.14 -13.33
C MET A 221 -22.94 -14.30 -14.74
N GLN A 222 -23.26 -13.36 -15.61
CA GLN A 222 -22.74 -13.22 -16.97
C GLN A 222 -21.90 -11.96 -17.13
N ASP A 223 -22.33 -10.85 -16.52
CA ASP A 223 -21.76 -9.52 -16.60
C ASP A 223 -21.28 -9.06 -15.22
N LEU A 224 -20.25 -8.23 -15.19
CA LEU A 224 -19.62 -7.77 -13.94
C LEU A 224 -19.51 -6.25 -13.86
N ILE A 225 -19.87 -5.71 -12.72
CA ILE A 225 -19.49 -4.36 -12.28
C ILE A 225 -18.37 -4.50 -11.25
N LEU A 226 -17.18 -4.01 -11.61
CA LEU A 226 -16.01 -3.92 -10.74
C LEU A 226 -15.90 -2.50 -10.20
N ALA A 227 -16.09 -2.32 -8.89
CA ALA A 227 -15.98 -1.02 -8.26
C ALA A 227 -14.59 -0.83 -7.63
N LEU A 228 -13.89 0.21 -8.09
CA LEU A 228 -12.60 0.68 -7.60
C LEU A 228 -12.68 2.07 -6.96
N GLN A 229 -13.90 2.57 -6.72
CA GLN A 229 -14.15 3.86 -6.08
C GLN A 229 -13.62 3.86 -4.64
N GLY A 230 -12.88 4.91 -4.27
CA GLY A 230 -12.22 5.02 -2.97
C GLY A 230 -10.96 4.15 -2.82
N ASN A 231 -10.52 3.45 -3.88
CA ASN A 231 -9.38 2.54 -3.83
C ASN A 231 -8.07 3.23 -4.23
N GLY A 232 -7.23 3.57 -3.25
CA GLY A 232 -5.94 4.22 -3.44
C GLY A 232 -4.83 3.33 -4.05
N GLY A 233 -5.14 2.09 -4.41
CA GLY A 233 -4.18 1.16 -5.05
C GLY A 233 -3.62 0.11 -4.08
N GLY A 234 -2.34 -0.22 -4.24
CA GLY A 234 -1.64 -1.24 -3.48
C GLY A 234 -0.56 -1.93 -4.31
N TYR A 235 -0.44 -3.24 -4.20
CA TYR A 235 0.60 -4.01 -4.89
C TYR A 235 0.37 -4.08 -6.41
N LEU A 236 1.44 -3.82 -7.17
CA LEU A 236 1.46 -3.95 -8.63
C LEU A 236 1.03 -5.36 -9.09
N ASN A 237 1.58 -6.39 -8.46
CA ASN A 237 1.28 -7.77 -8.84
C ASN A 237 -0.21 -8.09 -8.68
N ALA A 238 -0.85 -7.62 -7.59
CA ALA A 238 -2.28 -7.80 -7.40
C ALA A 238 -3.11 -7.11 -8.50
N ALA A 239 -2.71 -5.92 -8.96
CA ALA A 239 -3.36 -5.25 -10.08
C ALA A 239 -3.19 -6.02 -11.40
N ILE A 240 -1.99 -6.57 -11.66
CA ILE A 240 -1.70 -7.40 -12.83
C ILE A 240 -2.57 -8.65 -12.81
N ASP A 241 -2.64 -9.35 -11.67
CA ASP A 241 -3.42 -10.58 -11.53
C ASP A 241 -4.92 -10.32 -11.72
N ILE A 242 -5.46 -9.22 -11.18
CA ILE A 242 -6.86 -8.81 -11.40
C ILE A 242 -7.12 -8.43 -12.87
N ALA A 243 -6.22 -7.66 -13.52
CA ALA A 243 -6.38 -7.30 -14.92
C ALA A 243 -6.32 -8.53 -15.84
N ASN A 244 -5.47 -9.52 -15.49
CA ASN A 244 -5.37 -10.80 -16.21
C ASN A 244 -6.71 -11.55 -16.26
N GLU A 245 -7.58 -11.39 -15.26
CA GLU A 245 -8.88 -12.06 -15.25
C GLU A 245 -9.83 -11.59 -16.38
N PHE A 246 -9.54 -10.42 -16.95
CA PHE A 246 -10.36 -9.78 -17.96
C PHE A 246 -9.75 -9.81 -19.38
N LEU A 247 -8.43 -9.88 -19.49
CA LEU A 247 -7.71 -9.70 -20.75
C LEU A 247 -7.31 -11.02 -21.41
N GLY A 248 -7.18 -10.99 -22.74
CA GLY A 248 -6.72 -12.12 -23.55
C GLY A 248 -5.21 -12.35 -23.41
N GLY A 249 -4.76 -13.58 -23.73
CA GLY A 249 -3.35 -13.94 -23.66
C GLY A 249 -2.48 -13.10 -24.59
N GLY A 250 -1.39 -12.55 -24.04
CA GLY A 250 -0.47 -11.69 -24.79
C GLY A 250 -0.87 -10.21 -24.84
N GLU A 251 -2.02 -9.83 -24.29
CA GLU A 251 -2.41 -8.43 -24.18
C GLU A 251 -1.58 -7.75 -23.09
N LEU A 252 -0.98 -6.58 -23.39
CA LEU A 252 -0.19 -5.81 -22.45
C LEU A 252 -1.11 -5.22 -21.38
N ILE A 253 -0.78 -5.42 -20.10
CA ILE A 253 -1.54 -4.85 -18.98
C ILE A 253 -1.00 -3.47 -18.63
N VAL A 254 0.32 -3.39 -18.45
CA VAL A 254 1.03 -2.17 -18.03
C VAL A 254 2.50 -2.33 -18.36
N TYR A 255 3.21 -1.24 -18.58
CA TYR A 255 4.67 -1.27 -18.54
C TYR A 255 5.21 -0.18 -17.61
N THR A 256 6.42 -0.40 -17.12
CA THR A 256 7.13 0.54 -16.25
C THR A 256 8.41 0.96 -16.92
N GLU A 257 8.79 2.24 -16.77
CA GLU A 257 10.03 2.77 -17.31
C GLU A 257 10.56 3.91 -16.44
N GLY A 258 11.89 3.96 -16.27
CA GLY A 258 12.56 5.01 -15.50
C GLY A 258 14.04 5.14 -15.90
N ARG A 259 14.69 6.22 -15.47
CA ARG A 259 16.08 6.53 -15.84
C ARG A 259 17.07 5.39 -15.67
N ARG A 260 16.96 4.63 -14.56
CA ARG A 260 17.82 3.46 -14.22
C ARG A 260 17.05 2.16 -14.18
N ASN A 261 15.78 2.19 -14.56
CA ASN A 261 14.90 1.04 -14.66
C ASN A 261 14.46 0.95 -16.13
N PRO A 262 15.04 0.05 -16.93
CA PRO A 262 14.64 -0.12 -18.30
C PRO A 262 13.17 -0.54 -18.39
N ARG A 263 12.57 -0.30 -19.54
CA ARG A 263 11.18 -0.69 -19.81
C ARG A 263 10.94 -2.15 -19.48
N ARG A 264 9.95 -2.39 -18.61
CA ARG A 264 9.50 -3.72 -18.24
C ARG A 264 8.01 -3.83 -18.48
N GLU A 265 7.63 -4.80 -19.28
CA GLU A 265 6.26 -5.04 -19.72
C GLU A 265 5.64 -6.20 -18.96
N PHE A 266 4.32 -6.10 -18.68
CA PHE A 266 3.55 -7.12 -18.01
C PHE A 266 2.34 -7.46 -18.87
N PHE A 267 2.24 -8.73 -19.28
CA PHE A 267 1.23 -9.23 -20.20
C PHE A 267 0.24 -10.14 -19.49
N ALA A 268 -0.99 -10.17 -20.00
CA ALA A 268 -1.99 -11.13 -19.59
C ALA A 268 -1.60 -12.55 -20.07
N LYS A 269 -1.87 -13.54 -19.23
CA LYS A 269 -1.55 -14.96 -19.50
C LYS A 269 -2.62 -15.64 -20.39
N GLY A 270 -3.83 -15.10 -20.44
CA GLY A 270 -4.96 -15.66 -21.17
C GLY A 270 -5.71 -16.78 -20.45
N ASP A 271 -5.47 -16.97 -19.17
CA ASP A 271 -6.12 -17.96 -18.33
C ASP A 271 -7.22 -17.36 -17.43
N GLY A 272 -7.52 -16.06 -17.62
CA GLY A 272 -8.51 -15.30 -16.87
C GLY A 272 -9.91 -15.88 -16.91
N LYS A 273 -10.65 -15.75 -15.82
CA LYS A 273 -11.97 -16.38 -15.67
C LYS A 273 -13.13 -15.48 -16.09
N HIS A 274 -12.88 -14.23 -16.46
CA HIS A 274 -13.93 -13.31 -16.94
C HIS A 274 -13.50 -12.52 -18.19
N GLN A 275 -12.94 -13.22 -19.17
CA GLN A 275 -12.53 -12.65 -20.47
C GLN A 275 -13.73 -12.33 -21.39
N SER A 276 -14.90 -12.90 -21.12
CA SER A 276 -16.15 -12.68 -21.84
C SER A 276 -17.23 -12.15 -20.91
N GLY A 277 -18.30 -11.60 -21.47
CA GLY A 277 -19.35 -10.89 -20.76
C GLY A 277 -19.05 -9.40 -20.65
N SER A 278 -20.06 -8.60 -20.34
CA SER A 278 -19.90 -7.15 -20.20
C SER A 278 -19.13 -6.85 -18.91
N LEU A 279 -18.22 -5.89 -19.00
CA LEU A 279 -17.44 -5.39 -17.85
C LEU A 279 -17.62 -3.88 -17.72
N VAL A 280 -18.02 -3.44 -16.55
CA VAL A 280 -18.02 -2.02 -16.17
C VAL A 280 -17.09 -1.82 -15.00
N VAL A 281 -16.14 -0.90 -15.11
CA VAL A 281 -15.22 -0.51 -14.02
C VAL A 281 -15.64 0.85 -13.50
N LEU A 282 -16.05 0.91 -12.22
CA LEU A 282 -16.41 2.16 -11.56
C LEU A 282 -15.19 2.78 -10.88
N VAL A 283 -14.95 4.06 -11.15
CA VAL A 283 -13.80 4.82 -10.63
C VAL A 283 -14.23 6.18 -10.08
N ASP A 284 -13.40 6.77 -9.24
CA ASP A 284 -13.54 8.14 -8.73
C ASP A 284 -12.17 8.82 -8.56
N GLU A 285 -12.18 10.04 -8.02
CA GLU A 285 -10.98 10.85 -7.75
C GLU A 285 -10.01 10.24 -6.74
N TYR A 286 -10.44 9.22 -5.98
CA TYR A 286 -9.63 8.48 -5.02
C TYR A 286 -9.08 7.18 -5.61
N SER A 287 -9.56 6.76 -6.79
CA SER A 287 -9.02 5.61 -7.51
C SER A 287 -7.61 5.93 -7.99
N ALA A 288 -6.59 5.27 -7.43
CA ALA A 288 -5.19 5.61 -7.68
C ALA A 288 -4.31 4.39 -7.95
N SER A 289 -3.16 4.60 -8.62
CA SER A 289 -2.08 3.61 -8.75
C SER A 289 -2.55 2.27 -9.34
N ALA A 290 -2.59 1.17 -8.55
CA ALA A 290 -3.06 -0.16 -8.96
C ALA A 290 -4.47 -0.13 -9.57
N SER A 291 -5.38 0.69 -9.04
CA SER A 291 -6.73 0.90 -9.61
C SER A 291 -6.65 1.50 -11.02
N GLU A 292 -5.73 2.43 -11.24
CA GLU A 292 -5.53 3.08 -12.54
C GLU A 292 -4.88 2.14 -13.56
N ILE A 293 -4.06 1.19 -13.10
CA ILE A 293 -3.51 0.12 -13.94
C ILE A 293 -4.64 -0.77 -14.48
N VAL A 294 -5.52 -1.25 -13.61
CA VAL A 294 -6.66 -2.11 -14.01
C VAL A 294 -7.61 -1.35 -14.93
N ALA A 295 -8.04 -0.14 -14.54
CA ALA A 295 -8.94 0.68 -15.33
C ALA A 295 -8.33 1.06 -16.69
N GLY A 296 -7.04 1.43 -16.72
CA GLY A 296 -6.31 1.79 -17.93
C GLY A 296 -6.15 0.61 -18.88
N ALA A 297 -5.86 -0.57 -18.39
CA ALA A 297 -5.76 -1.78 -19.20
C ALA A 297 -7.11 -2.16 -19.82
N VAL A 298 -8.17 -2.16 -19.01
CA VAL A 298 -9.56 -2.43 -19.51
C VAL A 298 -9.97 -1.41 -20.56
N GLN A 299 -9.66 -0.14 -20.36
CA GLN A 299 -9.99 0.94 -21.28
C GLN A 299 -9.20 0.85 -22.60
N ASP A 300 -7.90 0.63 -22.54
CA ASP A 300 -7.04 0.66 -23.73
C ASP A 300 -7.25 -0.55 -24.66
N TRP A 301 -7.75 -1.65 -24.14
CA TRP A 301 -8.14 -2.83 -24.93
C TRP A 301 -9.62 -2.86 -25.31
N ASP A 302 -10.39 -1.80 -25.04
CA ASP A 302 -11.84 -1.78 -25.22
C ASP A 302 -12.55 -3.01 -24.60
N ARG A 303 -11.94 -3.58 -23.53
CA ARG A 303 -12.47 -4.78 -22.88
C ARG A 303 -13.75 -4.49 -22.09
N GLY A 304 -13.90 -3.27 -21.63
CA GLY A 304 -15.04 -2.85 -20.83
C GLY A 304 -15.18 -1.35 -20.73
N MET A 305 -16.24 -0.91 -20.12
CA MET A 305 -16.56 0.50 -19.95
C MET A 305 -16.02 1.01 -18.60
N VAL A 306 -15.24 2.08 -18.62
CA VAL A 306 -14.81 2.79 -17.41
C VAL A 306 -15.77 3.95 -17.15
N VAL A 307 -16.41 3.95 -15.99
CA VAL A 307 -17.47 4.91 -15.62
C VAL A 307 -17.14 5.57 -14.29
N GLY A 308 -17.34 6.88 -14.21
CA GLY A 308 -17.14 7.64 -12.98
C GLY A 308 -16.44 8.97 -13.20
N ARG A 309 -15.69 9.42 -12.20
CA ARG A 309 -14.94 10.66 -12.26
C ARG A 309 -13.48 10.39 -12.68
N ARG A 310 -12.77 11.47 -13.05
CA ARG A 310 -11.34 11.39 -13.34
C ARG A 310 -10.59 10.83 -12.13
N THR A 311 -9.75 9.82 -12.36
CA THR A 311 -8.95 9.17 -11.34
C THR A 311 -7.84 10.07 -10.79
N PHE A 312 -7.20 9.68 -9.70
CA PHE A 312 -6.22 10.47 -8.96
C PHE A 312 -5.02 10.90 -9.83
N GLY A 313 -4.50 10.00 -10.68
CA GLY A 313 -3.34 10.26 -11.51
C GLY A 313 -2.01 9.95 -10.82
N LYS A 314 -1.92 8.86 -10.04
CA LYS A 314 -0.67 8.37 -9.43
C LYS A 314 -0.06 7.25 -10.27
N GLY A 315 0.79 7.62 -11.23
CA GLY A 315 1.47 6.71 -12.14
C GLY A 315 2.93 6.43 -11.78
N LEU A 316 3.26 6.26 -10.50
CA LEU A 316 4.61 6.12 -9.99
C LEU A 316 4.88 4.73 -9.44
N VAL A 317 6.01 4.14 -9.87
CA VAL A 317 6.58 2.94 -9.25
C VAL A 317 7.42 3.36 -8.08
N GLN A 318 6.93 3.07 -6.89
CA GLN A 318 7.65 3.33 -5.65
C GLN A 318 8.32 2.06 -5.15
N ARG A 319 9.60 2.15 -4.82
CA ARG A 319 10.40 1.04 -4.29
C ARG A 319 10.69 1.28 -2.82
N PRO A 320 10.30 0.37 -1.93
CA PRO A 320 10.73 0.42 -0.54
C PRO A 320 12.22 0.09 -0.45
N ILE A 321 12.94 0.87 0.37
CA ILE A 321 14.34 0.66 0.72
C ILE A 321 14.40 0.63 2.23
N ASP A 322 14.54 -0.57 2.80
CA ASP A 322 14.60 -0.76 4.23
C ASP A 322 15.93 -0.24 4.78
N LEU A 323 15.87 0.47 5.90
CA LEU A 323 17.01 0.98 6.62
C LEU A 323 17.33 0.12 7.87
N PRO A 324 18.55 0.18 8.41
CA PRO A 324 19.00 -0.74 9.46
C PRO A 324 18.21 -0.67 10.77
N ASP A 325 17.56 0.45 11.05
CA ASP A 325 16.75 0.72 12.25
C ASP A 325 15.27 0.29 12.11
N GLY A 326 14.92 -0.29 10.96
CA GLY A 326 13.55 -0.68 10.62
C GLY A 326 12.72 0.44 10.00
N SER A 327 13.27 1.64 9.86
CA SER A 327 12.70 2.72 9.06
C SER A 327 12.85 2.42 7.55
N MET A 328 12.19 3.20 6.69
CA MET A 328 12.15 2.92 5.26
C MET A 328 12.07 4.20 4.43
N ILE A 329 12.80 4.20 3.33
CA ILE A 329 12.61 5.19 2.27
C ILE A 329 11.72 4.56 1.20
N ARG A 330 10.60 5.22 0.87
CA ARG A 330 9.79 4.90 -0.31
C ARG A 330 10.22 5.81 -1.44
N LEU A 331 11.00 5.29 -2.39
CA LEU A 331 11.60 6.07 -3.46
C LEU A 331 10.89 5.82 -4.80
N THR A 332 10.54 6.89 -5.50
CA THR A 332 10.06 6.83 -6.89
C THR A 332 11.21 6.43 -7.83
N VAL A 333 11.06 5.30 -8.51
CA VAL A 333 12.11 4.73 -9.37
C VAL A 333 11.72 4.60 -10.84
N ALA A 334 10.43 4.63 -11.17
CA ALA A 334 9.90 4.54 -12.53
C ALA A 334 8.48 5.12 -12.58
N ARG A 335 7.92 5.21 -13.81
CA ARG A 335 6.53 5.57 -14.07
C ARG A 335 5.78 4.38 -14.66
N TYR A 336 4.46 4.37 -14.44
CA TYR A 336 3.53 3.46 -15.07
C TYR A 336 2.97 4.03 -16.36
N TYR A 337 2.84 3.17 -17.35
CA TYR A 337 2.23 3.49 -18.65
C TYR A 337 1.19 2.44 -18.99
N THR A 338 0.05 2.89 -19.49
CA THR A 338 -1.02 2.02 -19.98
C THR A 338 -0.60 1.30 -21.28
N PRO A 339 -1.34 0.29 -21.75
CA PRO A 339 -1.04 -0.39 -23.01
C PRO A 339 -0.89 0.54 -24.21
N ALA A 340 -1.70 1.59 -24.30
CA ALA A 340 -1.63 2.60 -25.36
C ALA A 340 -0.48 3.62 -25.19
N GLY A 341 0.37 3.46 -24.15
CA GLY A 341 1.52 4.33 -23.91
C GLY A 341 1.21 5.63 -23.17
N ARG A 342 0.02 5.76 -22.57
CA ARG A 342 -0.33 6.93 -21.76
C ARG A 342 0.36 6.86 -20.40
N CYS A 343 1.06 7.91 -20.01
CA CYS A 343 1.57 8.04 -18.64
C CYS A 343 0.41 8.31 -17.69
N ILE A 344 0.26 7.48 -16.66
CA ILE A 344 -0.80 7.65 -15.65
C ILE A 344 -0.53 8.85 -14.75
N GLN A 345 0.77 9.22 -14.55
CA GLN A 345 1.14 10.27 -13.62
C GLN A 345 0.67 11.65 -14.09
N LYS A 346 -0.08 12.33 -13.23
CA LYS A 346 -0.40 13.76 -13.38
C LYS A 346 0.87 14.61 -13.28
N PRO A 347 0.99 15.73 -14.02
CA PRO A 347 1.99 16.75 -13.75
C PRO A 347 1.88 17.29 -12.32
N TYR A 348 3.01 17.54 -11.65
CA TYR A 348 3.02 18.03 -10.26
C TYR A 348 2.41 19.41 -10.08
N GLU A 349 2.50 20.28 -11.09
CA GLU A 349 1.91 21.62 -11.10
C GLU A 349 0.37 21.65 -10.93
N SER A 350 -0.29 20.51 -11.13
CA SER A 350 -1.73 20.34 -10.92
C SER A 350 -2.12 19.78 -9.54
N ILE A 351 -1.16 19.56 -8.65
CA ILE A 351 -1.41 19.04 -7.29
C ILE A 351 -1.59 20.16 -6.27
N GLU A 352 -1.16 21.38 -6.59
CA GLU A 352 -1.30 22.57 -5.74
C GLU A 352 -2.65 23.31 -5.89
N GLN A 353 -3.61 22.74 -6.60
CA GLN A 353 -4.96 23.30 -6.79
C GLN A 353 -5.98 22.27 -6.16
#